data_8cc9690cf31c58304368cce72ed69635
#
_entry.id   8cc9690cf31c58304368cce72ed69635
#
_cell.length_a   1.000
_cell.length_b   1.000
_cell.length_c   1.000
_cell.angle_alpha   90.00
_cell.angle_beta   90.00
_cell.angle_gamma   90.00
#
_symmetry.space_group_name_H-M   'P 1'
#
loop_
_entity.id
_entity.type
_entity.pdbx_description
1 polymer ?
#
loop_
_entity_poly.entity_id
_entity_poly.type
_entity_poly.pdbx_seq_one_letter_code
_entity_poly.pdbx_strand_id
1 'polypeptide(L)'
;MRMAPMAEADLDAVLAVQAACYPPAMQEAADVVRARLCASPDTVLVARDADGICAYLFAYPSRLGKVTPLGGRFTLPDTPDTLYLHDLAVAPRAAGQGVARRLVDTLLARAGGLRHSALVSVQDSRRFWESLGYAAAAGDGVALATYPAGALYMARRLSA
;
A
#
# COMPACT_ATOMS: atom_id res chain seq x y z
N MET A 1 -4.92 6.61 -18.51
CA MET A 1 -4.65 6.14 -17.15
C MET A 1 -5.48 6.93 -16.15
N ARG A 2 -6.36 6.27 -15.44
CA ARG A 2 -7.25 6.91 -14.48
C ARG A 2 -7.08 6.30 -13.09
N MET A 3 -6.88 7.15 -12.07
CA MET A 3 -6.89 6.76 -10.66
C MET A 3 -8.30 6.90 -10.11
N ALA A 4 -8.77 5.92 -9.35
CA ALA A 4 -10.11 5.92 -8.76
C ALA A 4 -10.14 5.11 -7.45
N PRO A 5 -11.12 5.36 -6.57
CA PRO A 5 -11.37 4.46 -5.44
C PRO A 5 -11.65 3.04 -5.94
N MET A 6 -11.12 2.06 -5.21
CA MET A 6 -11.40 0.65 -5.50
C MET A 6 -12.83 0.32 -5.12
N ALA A 7 -13.53 -0.42 -5.97
CA ALA A 7 -14.84 -0.99 -5.67
C ALA A 7 -14.71 -2.49 -5.42
N GLU A 8 -15.70 -3.08 -4.75
CA GLU A 8 -15.69 -4.53 -4.49
C GLU A 8 -15.67 -5.35 -5.79
N ALA A 9 -16.33 -4.86 -6.84
CA ALA A 9 -16.30 -5.48 -8.16
C ALA A 9 -14.91 -5.51 -8.81
N ASP A 10 -13.96 -4.73 -8.29
CA ASP A 10 -12.58 -4.68 -8.80
C ASP A 10 -11.68 -5.78 -8.22
N LEU A 11 -12.13 -6.48 -7.16
CA LEU A 11 -11.26 -7.38 -6.39
C LEU A 11 -10.66 -8.51 -7.22
N ASP A 12 -11.40 -9.12 -8.13
CA ASP A 12 -10.86 -10.19 -8.98
C ASP A 12 -9.69 -9.69 -9.84
N ALA A 13 -9.83 -8.50 -10.43
CA ALA A 13 -8.75 -7.88 -11.22
C ALA A 13 -7.57 -7.48 -10.35
N VAL A 14 -7.82 -6.99 -9.14
CA VAL A 14 -6.79 -6.65 -8.15
C VAL A 14 -5.99 -7.88 -7.74
N LEU A 15 -6.66 -9.00 -7.48
CA LEU A 15 -6.00 -10.26 -7.15
C LEU A 15 -5.16 -10.79 -8.31
N ALA A 16 -5.59 -10.58 -9.55
CA ALA A 16 -4.81 -10.92 -10.73
C ALA A 16 -3.52 -10.09 -10.82
N VAL A 17 -3.58 -8.80 -10.51
CA VAL A 17 -2.39 -7.95 -10.44
C VAL A 17 -1.46 -8.41 -9.32
N GLN A 18 -2.00 -8.75 -8.14
CA GLN A 18 -1.22 -9.30 -7.04
C GLN A 18 -0.45 -10.56 -7.49
N ALA A 19 -1.13 -11.49 -8.13
CA ALA A 19 -0.53 -12.74 -8.59
C ALA A 19 0.58 -12.51 -9.62
N ALA A 20 0.46 -11.48 -10.46
CA ALA A 20 1.49 -11.12 -11.44
C ALA A 20 2.72 -10.45 -10.82
N CYS A 21 2.57 -9.82 -9.64
CA CYS A 21 3.62 -9.02 -9.00
C CYS A 21 4.36 -9.72 -7.86
N TYR A 22 3.69 -10.66 -7.16
CA TYR A 22 4.22 -11.27 -5.95
C TYR A 22 4.32 -12.78 -6.07
N PRO A 23 5.38 -13.39 -5.47
CA PRO A 23 5.44 -14.84 -5.36
C PRO A 23 4.33 -15.37 -4.42
N PRO A 24 3.94 -16.64 -4.53
CA PRO A 24 2.84 -17.20 -3.73
C PRO A 24 2.96 -16.94 -2.22
N ALA A 25 4.18 -16.97 -1.67
CA ALA A 25 4.41 -16.75 -0.25
C ALA A 25 4.04 -15.32 0.22
N MET A 26 3.96 -14.36 -0.68
CA MET A 26 3.59 -12.97 -0.38
C MET A 26 2.17 -12.63 -0.82
N GLN A 27 1.47 -13.52 -1.49
CA GLN A 27 0.09 -13.29 -1.91
C GLN A 27 -0.84 -13.42 -0.70
N GLU A 28 -1.81 -12.52 -0.62
CA GLU A 28 -2.77 -12.47 0.47
C GLU A 28 -4.13 -12.97 0.01
N ALA A 29 -4.87 -13.65 0.91
CA ALA A 29 -6.13 -14.28 0.57
C ALA A 29 -7.21 -13.26 0.21
N ALA A 30 -8.16 -13.65 -0.64
CA ALA A 30 -9.22 -12.79 -1.14
C ALA A 30 -10.09 -12.19 -0.01
N ASP A 31 -10.38 -12.96 1.04
CA ASP A 31 -11.17 -12.50 2.18
C ASP A 31 -10.43 -11.42 2.99
N VAL A 32 -9.10 -11.53 3.12
CA VAL A 32 -8.27 -10.52 3.78
C VAL A 32 -8.25 -9.22 2.96
N VAL A 33 -8.06 -9.33 1.65
CA VAL A 33 -8.04 -8.18 0.74
C VAL A 33 -9.40 -7.44 0.76
N ARG A 34 -10.51 -8.21 0.70
CA ARG A 34 -11.86 -7.63 0.81
C ARG A 34 -12.08 -6.92 2.15
N ALA A 35 -11.64 -7.52 3.24
CA ALA A 35 -11.78 -6.95 4.58
C ALA A 35 -11.03 -5.60 4.69
N ARG A 36 -9.88 -5.47 4.06
CA ARG A 36 -9.12 -4.21 4.03
C ARG A 36 -9.86 -3.11 3.28
N LEU A 37 -10.43 -3.44 2.13
CA LEU A 37 -11.25 -2.50 1.37
C LEU A 37 -12.44 -2.02 2.21
N CYS A 38 -13.13 -2.93 2.89
CA CYS A 38 -14.27 -2.59 3.74
C CYS A 38 -13.87 -1.74 4.95
N ALA A 39 -12.66 -1.98 5.51
CA ALA A 39 -12.19 -1.26 6.69
C ALA A 39 -11.82 0.20 6.40
N SER A 40 -11.30 0.50 5.21
CA SER A 40 -10.84 1.85 4.87
C SER A 40 -11.03 2.14 3.37
N PRO A 41 -12.29 2.23 2.89
CA PRO A 41 -12.56 2.36 1.46
C PRO A 41 -12.06 3.68 0.85
N ASP A 42 -11.90 4.72 1.65
CA ASP A 42 -11.46 6.03 1.17
C ASP A 42 -9.95 6.10 0.86
N THR A 43 -9.19 5.12 1.32
CA THR A 43 -7.73 5.09 1.18
C THR A 43 -7.25 3.87 0.40
N VAL A 44 -8.12 3.27 -0.41
CA VAL A 44 -7.82 2.13 -1.27
C VAL A 44 -8.11 2.52 -2.71
N LEU A 45 -7.08 2.51 -3.56
CA LEU A 45 -7.14 3.04 -4.91
C LEU A 45 -6.79 1.99 -5.97
N VAL A 46 -7.32 2.19 -7.17
CA VAL A 46 -6.91 1.47 -8.38
C VAL A 46 -6.48 2.45 -9.47
N ALA A 47 -5.63 1.97 -10.37
CA ALA A 47 -5.33 2.64 -11.63
C ALA A 47 -5.89 1.80 -12.79
N ARG A 48 -6.54 2.44 -13.74
CA ARG A 48 -7.12 1.82 -14.93
C ARG A 48 -6.48 2.36 -16.20
N ASP A 49 -6.12 1.48 -17.09
CA ASP A 49 -5.77 1.82 -18.48
C ASP A 49 -6.86 1.31 -19.43
N ALA A 50 -6.57 1.31 -20.74
CA ALA A 50 -7.53 0.84 -21.76
C ALA A 50 -7.92 -0.65 -21.58
N ASP A 51 -7.04 -1.44 -20.97
CA ASP A 51 -7.22 -2.89 -20.76
C ASP A 51 -7.80 -3.24 -19.40
N GLY A 52 -8.13 -2.25 -18.57
CA GLY A 52 -8.71 -2.44 -17.24
C GLY A 52 -7.76 -2.07 -16.10
N ILE A 53 -7.94 -2.68 -14.94
CA ILE A 53 -7.11 -2.41 -13.77
C ILE A 53 -5.69 -2.88 -14.02
N CYS A 54 -4.73 -1.97 -13.87
CA CYS A 54 -3.31 -2.24 -14.05
C CYS A 54 -2.47 -2.02 -12.79
N ALA A 55 -3.05 -1.43 -11.74
CA ALA A 55 -2.34 -1.19 -10.49
C ALA A 55 -3.32 -0.95 -9.35
N TYR A 56 -2.84 -1.12 -8.11
CA TYR A 56 -3.64 -0.83 -6.92
C TYR A 56 -2.76 -0.37 -5.76
N LEU A 57 -3.41 0.27 -4.78
CA LEU A 57 -2.76 0.70 -3.54
C LEU A 57 -3.74 0.52 -2.38
N PHE A 58 -3.36 -0.29 -1.40
CA PHE A 58 -4.08 -0.46 -0.13
C PHE A 58 -3.39 0.34 0.96
N ALA A 59 -4.12 1.23 1.59
CA ALA A 59 -3.63 2.03 2.70
C ALA A 59 -4.74 2.24 3.74
N TYR A 60 -4.36 2.66 4.93
CA TYR A 60 -5.32 3.02 5.97
C TYR A 60 -4.70 3.95 7.00
N PRO A 61 -5.52 4.74 7.72
CA PRO A 61 -5.05 5.54 8.84
C PRO A 61 -4.56 4.65 9.99
N SER A 62 -3.35 4.87 10.45
CA SER A 62 -2.70 4.08 11.50
C SER A 62 -1.85 4.98 12.41
N ARG A 63 -0.88 4.40 13.07
CA ARG A 63 0.06 5.13 13.93
C ARG A 63 1.50 4.87 13.53
N LEU A 64 2.34 5.87 13.74
CA LEU A 64 3.77 5.74 13.45
C LEU A 64 4.38 4.59 14.25
N GLY A 65 5.16 3.76 13.59
CA GLY A 65 5.80 2.58 14.17
C GLY A 65 4.98 1.30 14.12
N LYS A 66 3.67 1.39 13.91
CA LYS A 66 2.81 0.22 13.75
C LYS A 66 3.00 -0.39 12.36
N VAL A 67 3.23 -1.68 12.30
CA VAL A 67 3.35 -2.47 11.07
C VAL A 67 2.18 -3.44 10.97
N THR A 68 1.50 -3.46 9.83
CA THR A 68 0.51 -4.50 9.54
C THR A 68 1.27 -5.75 9.09
N PRO A 69 1.13 -6.90 9.79
CA PRO A 69 1.79 -8.12 9.36
C PRO A 69 1.27 -8.61 8.01
N LEU A 70 2.08 -9.39 7.31
CA LEU A 70 1.65 -10.05 6.08
C LEU A 70 0.43 -10.92 6.39
N GLY A 71 -0.65 -10.78 5.60
CA GLY A 71 -1.91 -11.45 5.85
C GLY A 71 -2.77 -10.82 6.94
N GLY A 72 -2.29 -9.76 7.61
CA GLY A 72 -3.04 -9.09 8.68
C GLY A 72 -4.16 -8.19 8.16
N ARG A 73 -5.16 -7.99 9.00
CA ARG A 73 -6.28 -7.08 8.71
C ARG A 73 -5.91 -5.66 9.13
N PHE A 74 -6.59 -4.68 8.56
CA PHE A 74 -6.47 -3.28 8.97
C PHE A 74 -7.25 -3.07 10.27
N THR A 75 -6.54 -2.57 11.30
CA THR A 75 -7.14 -2.18 12.57
C THR A 75 -6.94 -0.67 12.72
N LEU A 76 -8.01 0.10 12.53
CA LEU A 76 -7.95 1.55 12.59
C LEU A 76 -7.91 2.02 14.05
N PRO A 77 -6.89 2.78 14.46
CA PRO A 77 -6.83 3.34 15.80
C PRO A 77 -7.80 4.52 15.98
N ASP A 78 -8.15 4.82 17.24
CA ASP A 78 -9.04 5.95 17.55
C ASP A 78 -8.41 7.30 17.19
N THR A 79 -7.09 7.42 17.34
CA THR A 79 -6.37 8.66 17.06
C THR A 79 -5.20 8.40 16.10
N PRO A 80 -5.50 8.22 14.81
CA PRO A 80 -4.45 7.99 13.83
C PRO A 80 -3.56 9.22 13.63
N ASP A 81 -2.30 8.99 13.33
CA ASP A 81 -1.33 10.05 12.99
C ASP A 81 -0.57 9.75 11.70
N THR A 82 -0.78 8.58 11.12
CA THR A 82 0.01 8.06 10.00
C THR A 82 -0.88 7.44 8.94
N LEU A 83 -0.64 7.79 7.68
CA LEU A 83 -1.21 7.05 6.55
C LEU A 83 -0.28 5.90 6.21
N TYR A 84 -0.69 4.69 6.52
CA TYR A 84 0.10 3.49 6.32
C TYR A 84 -0.23 2.87 4.96
N LEU A 85 0.78 2.75 4.10
CA LEU A 85 0.68 2.11 2.79
C LEU A 85 1.06 0.64 2.92
N HIS A 86 0.08 -0.24 2.78
CA HIS A 86 0.30 -1.66 3.03
C HIS A 86 0.74 -2.43 1.79
N ASP A 87 0.14 -2.15 0.64
CA ASP A 87 0.38 -2.93 -0.57
C ASP A 87 0.18 -2.05 -1.81
N LEU A 88 1.23 -1.93 -2.59
CA LEU A 88 1.25 -1.22 -3.87
C LEU A 88 1.81 -2.15 -4.94
N ALA A 89 1.04 -2.40 -5.97
CA ALA A 89 1.48 -3.25 -7.08
C ALA A 89 1.06 -2.65 -8.42
N VAL A 90 1.96 -2.76 -9.39
CA VAL A 90 1.75 -2.32 -10.78
C VAL A 90 1.98 -3.51 -11.70
N ALA A 91 0.97 -3.84 -12.51
CA ALA A 91 1.08 -4.95 -13.47
C ALA A 91 2.27 -4.73 -14.41
N PRO A 92 2.96 -5.80 -14.84
CA PRO A 92 4.12 -5.67 -15.73
C PRO A 92 3.86 -4.84 -16.99
N ARG A 93 2.66 -4.93 -17.56
CA ARG A 93 2.28 -4.16 -18.77
C ARG A 93 2.28 -2.65 -18.55
N ALA A 94 2.13 -2.19 -17.31
CA ALA A 94 2.09 -0.78 -16.96
C ALA A 94 3.38 -0.30 -16.27
N ALA A 95 4.37 -1.14 -16.13
CA ALA A 95 5.63 -0.79 -15.47
C ALA A 95 6.37 0.31 -16.24
N GLY A 96 7.09 1.16 -15.50
CA GLY A 96 7.90 2.23 -16.08
C GLY A 96 7.13 3.45 -16.57
N GLN A 97 5.82 3.54 -16.30
CA GLN A 97 4.96 4.65 -16.75
C GLN A 97 4.61 5.65 -15.63
N GLY A 98 5.26 5.54 -14.48
CA GLY A 98 5.01 6.43 -13.34
C GLY A 98 3.71 6.17 -12.60
N VAL A 99 3.06 5.02 -12.80
CA VAL A 99 1.77 4.69 -12.21
C VAL A 99 1.85 4.63 -10.68
N ALA A 100 2.89 3.99 -10.14
CA ALA A 100 3.08 3.87 -8.69
C ALA A 100 3.17 5.23 -8.03
N ARG A 101 3.98 6.13 -8.57
CA ARG A 101 4.12 7.51 -8.06
C ARG A 101 2.79 8.25 -8.09
N ARG A 102 2.04 8.13 -9.18
CA ARG A 102 0.73 8.79 -9.31
C ARG A 102 -0.28 8.27 -8.29
N LEU A 103 -0.29 6.95 -8.02
CA LEU A 103 -1.14 6.37 -6.97
C LEU A 103 -0.78 6.92 -5.60
N VAL A 104 0.50 6.97 -5.28
CA VAL A 104 0.97 7.51 -3.98
C VAL A 104 0.60 8.99 -3.87
N ASP A 105 0.86 9.80 -4.88
CA ASP A 105 0.52 11.23 -4.86
C ASP A 105 -0.98 11.45 -4.69
N THR A 106 -1.81 10.68 -5.40
CA THR A 106 -3.26 10.75 -5.28
C THR A 106 -3.72 10.38 -3.86
N LEU A 107 -3.12 9.36 -3.27
CA LEU A 107 -3.44 8.92 -1.91
C LEU A 107 -3.01 9.96 -0.88
N LEU A 108 -1.79 10.48 -0.98
CA LEU A 108 -1.27 11.46 -0.01
C LEU A 108 -2.08 12.76 -0.02
N ALA A 109 -2.68 13.13 -1.14
CA ALA A 109 -3.60 14.25 -1.21
C ALA A 109 -4.87 14.04 -0.35
N ARG A 110 -5.16 12.80 0.02
CA ARG A 110 -6.30 12.41 0.88
C ARG A 110 -5.89 12.21 2.34
N ALA A 111 -4.63 12.50 2.70
CA ALA A 111 -4.12 12.22 4.05
C ALA A 111 -4.77 13.07 5.15
N GLY A 112 -5.44 14.19 4.78
CA GLY A 112 -6.09 15.07 5.75
C GLY A 112 -5.09 15.63 6.76
N GLY A 113 -5.39 15.49 8.05
CA GLY A 113 -4.53 15.96 9.13
C GLY A 113 -3.47 14.95 9.61
N LEU A 114 -3.26 13.84 8.90
CA LEU A 114 -2.25 12.86 9.28
C LEU A 114 -0.85 13.43 9.08
N ARG A 115 0.02 13.23 10.07
CA ARG A 115 1.35 13.86 10.11
C ARG A 115 2.41 13.06 9.39
N HIS A 116 2.21 11.77 9.25
CA HIS A 116 3.19 10.84 8.70
C HIS A 116 2.57 9.94 7.65
N SER A 117 3.42 9.37 6.81
CA SER A 117 3.11 8.21 5.99
C SER A 117 4.20 7.17 6.22
N ALA A 118 3.83 5.90 6.23
CA ALA A 118 4.77 4.82 6.50
C ALA A 118 4.40 3.56 5.72
N LEU A 119 5.35 2.66 5.59
CA LEU A 119 5.20 1.42 4.83
C LEU A 119 6.28 0.42 5.19
N VAL A 120 6.14 -0.81 4.68
CA VAL A 120 7.19 -1.80 4.65
C VAL A 120 7.67 -1.96 3.21
N SER A 121 8.93 -1.64 2.95
CA SER A 121 9.56 -1.83 1.65
C SER A 121 9.96 -3.29 1.47
N VAL A 122 9.56 -3.89 0.36
CA VAL A 122 9.87 -5.28 -0.01
C VAL A 122 10.38 -5.34 -1.45
N GLN A 123 10.95 -6.48 -1.85
CA GLN A 123 11.39 -6.74 -3.23
C GLN A 123 12.31 -5.64 -3.80
N ASP A 124 13.27 -5.19 -2.99
CA ASP A 124 14.27 -4.19 -3.39
C ASP A 124 13.67 -2.84 -3.84
N SER A 125 12.49 -2.47 -3.30
CA SER A 125 11.82 -1.21 -3.65
C SER A 125 12.30 0.01 -2.84
N ARG A 126 13.33 -0.14 -2.02
CA ARG A 126 13.83 0.92 -1.14
C ARG A 126 14.13 2.22 -1.88
N ARG A 127 14.84 2.15 -3.02
CA ARG A 127 15.20 3.34 -3.80
C ARG A 127 13.98 4.08 -4.33
N PHE A 128 12.97 3.34 -4.74
CA PHE A 128 11.71 3.94 -5.17
C PHE A 128 11.09 4.77 -4.04
N TRP A 129 10.98 4.19 -2.84
CA TRP A 129 10.41 4.88 -1.69
C TRP A 129 11.27 6.04 -1.23
N GLU A 130 12.59 5.90 -1.26
CA GLU A 130 13.49 7.02 -0.96
C GLU A 130 13.28 8.18 -1.93
N SER A 131 13.03 7.91 -3.20
CA SER A 131 12.72 8.95 -4.20
C SER A 131 11.43 9.71 -3.90
N LEU A 132 10.54 9.12 -3.10
CA LEU A 132 9.29 9.74 -2.63
C LEU A 132 9.43 10.37 -1.22
N GLY A 133 10.63 10.42 -0.67
CA GLY A 133 10.89 11.07 0.61
C GLY A 133 10.79 10.17 1.84
N TYR A 134 10.64 8.86 1.65
CA TYR A 134 10.64 7.92 2.78
C TYR A 134 12.06 7.55 3.18
N ALA A 135 12.26 7.29 4.47
CA ALA A 135 13.53 6.85 5.03
C ALA A 135 13.30 5.75 6.07
N ALA A 136 14.32 4.92 6.27
CA ALA A 136 14.28 3.86 7.28
C ALA A 136 13.90 4.42 8.65
N ALA A 137 13.01 3.74 9.35
CA ALA A 137 12.52 4.13 10.65
C ALA A 137 12.29 2.90 11.54
N ALA A 138 12.16 3.12 12.84
CA ALA A 138 11.87 2.04 13.78
C ALA A 138 10.39 1.65 13.72
N GLY A 139 10.11 0.37 13.49
CA GLY A 139 8.78 -0.20 13.45
C GLY A 139 8.65 -1.44 14.30
N ASP A 140 7.43 -1.97 14.43
CA ASP A 140 7.14 -3.19 15.18
C ASP A 140 7.91 -4.39 14.58
N GLY A 141 8.93 -4.86 15.29
CA GLY A 141 9.80 -5.93 14.83
C GLY A 141 9.09 -7.29 14.71
N VAL A 142 8.09 -7.56 15.53
CA VAL A 142 7.32 -8.82 15.48
C VAL A 142 6.52 -8.88 14.21
N ALA A 143 5.78 -7.83 13.88
CA ALA A 143 4.99 -7.76 12.65
C ALA A 143 5.90 -7.70 11.41
N LEU A 144 7.02 -6.97 11.48
CA LEU A 144 7.98 -6.88 10.38
C LEU A 144 8.60 -8.26 10.05
N ALA A 145 8.80 -9.10 11.04
CA ALA A 145 9.35 -10.45 10.85
C ALA A 145 8.43 -11.39 10.05
N THR A 146 7.16 -11.03 9.83
CA THR A 146 6.23 -11.79 8.98
C THR A 146 6.55 -11.66 7.50
N TYR A 147 7.34 -10.65 7.12
CA TYR A 147 7.75 -10.40 5.74
C TYR A 147 9.04 -11.16 5.40
N PRO A 148 9.34 -11.36 4.11
CA PRO A 148 10.62 -11.94 3.70
C PRO A 148 11.81 -11.12 4.22
N ALA A 149 12.96 -11.78 4.37
CA ALA A 149 14.21 -11.14 4.78
C ALA A 149 14.52 -9.93 3.88
N GLY A 150 15.02 -8.85 4.48
CA GLY A 150 15.31 -7.61 3.77
C GLY A 150 14.16 -6.61 3.75
N ALA A 151 12.98 -6.96 4.27
CA ALA A 151 11.89 -6.02 4.44
C ALA A 151 12.30 -4.90 5.41
N LEU A 152 11.93 -3.66 5.08
CA LEU A 152 12.37 -2.48 5.81
C LEU A 152 11.18 -1.55 6.08
N TYR A 153 10.96 -1.22 7.35
CA TYR A 153 9.98 -0.18 7.71
C TYR A 153 10.54 1.19 7.35
N MET A 154 9.75 1.97 6.63
CA MET A 154 10.12 3.31 6.18
C MET A 154 9.00 4.28 6.50
N ALA A 155 9.37 5.52 6.79
CA ALA A 155 8.41 6.58 7.10
C ALA A 155 8.85 7.91 6.50
N ARG A 156 7.86 8.78 6.37
CA ARG A 156 8.03 10.14 5.87
C ARG A 156 7.11 11.06 6.65
N ARG A 157 7.60 12.26 6.99
CA ARG A 157 6.77 13.31 7.57
C ARG A 157 6.02 14.02 6.45
N LEU A 158 4.71 14.16 6.61
CA LEU A 158 3.89 14.94 5.70
C LEU A 158 3.90 16.41 6.11
N SER A 159 3.81 17.29 5.13
CA SER A 159 3.70 18.72 5.39
C SER A 159 2.42 19.02 6.18
N ALA A 160 2.59 19.81 7.21
CA ALA A 160 1.44 20.28 8.00
C ALA A 160 0.56 21.21 7.15
#